data_7bd113c3a18f3938fcf1c3e5c11a5ab8
#
_entry.id   7bd113c3a18f3938fcf1c3e5c11a5ab8
#
_cell.length_a   1.000
_cell.length_b   1.000
_cell.length_c   1.000
_cell.angle_alpha   90.00
_cell.angle_beta   90.00
_cell.angle_gamma   90.00
#
_symmetry.space_group_name_H-M   'P 1'
#
loop_
_entity.id
_entity.type
_entity.pdbx_description
1 polymer ?
#
loop_
_entity_poly.entity_id
_entity_poly.type
_entity_poly.pdbx_seq_one_letter_code
_entity_poly.pdbx_strand_id
1 'polypeptide(L)'
;MWSLSNIANSIDKWLHQTFSATWALVFEMVIAGVCVIGLFAVLGLILVIMERKVSAWMQIRLGPNRVGPKGMLQSLADTVKLLVKEGMTPDGVDKFLFNFAPFLAMIVAMLLMAPIAFSTNFQLWDINIGVLYISAVSSISVISILMAGWASNNKYSLLGAMRSGAQIVSYELSAGLSVLAIVVLTGSLSIHDIIASQQNGWWIFKGHIPVIIAFVIFIIAVTAETNRAPFDLAEAESELTAGFHTEYSGMKFALFFLAEYVNVFIVCAIGATLFLGGWMPFHIGSWAGFNHVMDYIPGSIWFFGKTFFLIFLIMWFRWTFPRLRIDQLLNLEWKYLLPISMFNLLLVTAMAILGWHF
;
A
#
# COMPACT_ATOMS: atom_id res chain seq x y z
N MET A 1 15.66 10.51 -27.61
CA MET A 1 14.82 10.35 -26.42
C MET A 1 15.61 9.60 -25.36
N TRP A 2 15.89 10.24 -24.24
CA TRP A 2 16.57 9.61 -23.09
C TRP A 2 15.55 8.71 -22.39
N SER A 3 15.56 7.42 -22.67
CA SER A 3 14.74 6.48 -21.91
C SER A 3 15.52 6.04 -20.67
N LEU A 4 14.85 5.88 -19.53
CA LEU A 4 15.45 5.37 -18.28
C LEU A 4 16.18 4.02 -18.52
N SER A 5 15.66 3.21 -19.44
CA SER A 5 16.30 1.96 -19.87
C SER A 5 17.70 2.16 -20.50
N ASN A 6 17.89 3.24 -21.25
CA ASN A 6 19.20 3.51 -21.86
C ASN A 6 20.24 3.91 -20.80
N ILE A 7 19.81 4.64 -19.76
CA ILE A 7 20.68 5.02 -18.63
C ILE A 7 21.04 3.78 -17.82
N ALA A 8 20.07 2.92 -17.50
CA ALA A 8 20.28 1.68 -16.78
C ALA A 8 21.26 0.76 -17.53
N ASN A 9 21.04 0.54 -18.83
CA ASN A 9 21.91 -0.26 -19.67
C ASN A 9 23.34 0.32 -19.81
N SER A 10 23.47 1.64 -19.75
CA SER A 10 24.80 2.30 -19.78
C SER A 10 25.56 2.11 -18.48
N ILE A 11 24.86 2.19 -17.34
CA ILE A 11 25.44 1.92 -16.01
C ILE A 11 25.86 0.45 -15.90
N ASP A 12 24.99 -0.47 -16.29
CA ASP A 12 25.26 -1.90 -16.31
C ASP A 12 26.52 -2.25 -17.13
N LYS A 13 26.57 -1.77 -18.37
CA LYS A 13 27.76 -1.96 -19.24
C LYS A 13 29.03 -1.39 -18.63
N TRP A 14 28.96 -0.21 -18.05
CA TRP A 14 30.10 0.44 -17.39
C TRP A 14 30.59 -0.36 -16.19
N LEU A 15 29.67 -0.86 -15.34
CA LEU A 15 30.00 -1.71 -14.20
C LEU A 15 30.69 -3.01 -14.62
N HIS A 16 30.12 -3.71 -15.61
CA HIS A 16 30.70 -4.97 -16.10
C HIS A 16 32.01 -4.79 -16.86
N GLN A 17 32.31 -3.60 -17.40
CA GLN A 17 33.61 -3.29 -18.03
C GLN A 17 34.68 -2.92 -17.00
N THR A 18 34.30 -2.34 -15.85
CA THR A 18 35.23 -1.80 -14.87
C THR A 18 35.54 -2.75 -13.74
N PHE A 19 34.60 -3.61 -13.36
CA PHE A 19 34.70 -4.53 -12.22
C PHE A 19 34.55 -6.00 -12.66
N SER A 20 35.05 -6.93 -11.83
CA SER A 20 34.75 -8.34 -12.01
C SER A 20 33.25 -8.61 -11.88
N ALA A 21 32.74 -9.67 -12.52
CA ALA A 21 31.32 -9.99 -12.58
C ALA A 21 30.65 -10.02 -11.18
N THR A 22 31.35 -10.53 -10.15
CA THR A 22 30.83 -10.58 -8.78
C THR A 22 30.68 -9.18 -8.16
N TRP A 23 31.67 -8.30 -8.34
CA TRP A 23 31.62 -6.94 -7.80
C TRP A 23 30.62 -6.06 -8.59
N ALA A 24 30.51 -6.22 -9.90
CA ALA A 24 29.51 -5.53 -10.71
C ALA A 24 28.11 -5.84 -10.19
N LEU A 25 27.79 -7.11 -9.94
CA LEU A 25 26.50 -7.54 -9.41
C LEU A 25 26.21 -6.95 -8.00
N VAL A 26 27.23 -6.89 -7.12
CA VAL A 26 27.08 -6.24 -5.81
C VAL A 26 26.77 -4.74 -5.95
N PHE A 27 27.45 -4.03 -6.84
CA PHE A 27 27.17 -2.60 -7.09
C PHE A 27 25.78 -2.38 -7.68
N GLU A 28 25.34 -3.23 -8.60
CA GLU A 28 23.96 -3.18 -9.14
C GLU A 28 22.91 -3.35 -8.05
N MET A 29 23.08 -4.34 -7.16
CA MET A 29 22.19 -4.55 -6.02
C MET A 29 22.15 -3.33 -5.07
N VAL A 30 23.30 -2.70 -4.79
CA VAL A 30 23.38 -1.52 -3.95
C VAL A 30 22.69 -0.34 -4.63
N ILE A 31 22.92 -0.10 -5.90
CA ILE A 31 22.27 0.98 -6.67
C ILE A 31 20.75 0.75 -6.71
N ALA A 32 20.30 -0.46 -7.00
CA ALA A 32 18.89 -0.80 -6.99
C ALA A 32 18.26 -0.55 -5.60
N GLY A 33 18.93 -0.99 -4.53
CA GLY A 33 18.49 -0.73 -3.16
C GLY A 33 18.36 0.75 -2.83
N VAL A 34 19.34 1.57 -3.19
CA VAL A 34 19.30 3.03 -3.00
C VAL A 34 18.16 3.67 -3.80
N CYS A 35 17.93 3.22 -5.04
CA CYS A 35 16.81 3.70 -5.85
C CYS A 35 15.45 3.36 -5.22
N VAL A 36 15.29 2.16 -4.68
CA VAL A 36 14.06 1.73 -3.98
C VAL A 36 13.82 2.59 -2.73
N ILE A 37 14.86 2.79 -1.91
CA ILE A 37 14.77 3.65 -0.72
C ILE A 37 14.41 5.09 -1.12
N GLY A 38 15.02 5.61 -2.18
CA GLY A 38 14.73 6.93 -2.72
C GLY A 38 13.28 7.07 -3.20
N LEU A 39 12.79 6.07 -3.95
CA LEU A 39 11.40 6.03 -4.40
C LEU A 39 10.43 5.96 -3.21
N PHE A 40 10.73 5.13 -2.22
CA PHE A 40 9.97 5.01 -0.98
C PHE A 40 9.86 6.33 -0.22
N ALA A 41 10.98 7.02 -0.06
CA ALA A 41 11.01 8.33 0.62
C ALA A 41 10.21 9.39 -0.16
N VAL A 42 10.38 9.46 -1.47
CA VAL A 42 9.67 10.43 -2.33
C VAL A 42 8.16 10.17 -2.32
N LEU A 43 7.72 8.92 -2.42
CA LEU A 43 6.31 8.56 -2.34
C LEU A 43 5.71 8.99 -0.99
N GLY A 44 6.38 8.69 0.13
CA GLY A 44 5.92 9.11 1.44
C GLY A 44 5.78 10.63 1.56
N LEU A 45 6.76 11.40 1.07
CA LEU A 45 6.69 12.87 1.06
C LEU A 45 5.50 13.40 0.24
N ILE A 46 5.27 12.83 -0.94
CA ILE A 46 4.16 13.22 -1.82
C ILE A 46 2.81 12.91 -1.16
N LEU A 47 2.66 11.73 -0.58
CA LEU A 47 1.41 11.31 0.05
C LEU A 47 1.06 12.17 1.27
N VAL A 48 2.03 12.53 2.10
CA VAL A 48 1.81 13.44 3.25
C VAL A 48 1.32 14.81 2.80
N ILE A 49 1.93 15.40 1.76
CA ILE A 49 1.47 16.67 1.20
C ILE A 49 0.07 16.52 0.59
N MET A 50 -0.14 15.47 -0.18
CA MET A 50 -1.43 15.20 -0.83
C MET A 50 -2.54 15.11 0.22
N GLU A 51 -2.36 14.35 1.29
CA GLU A 51 -3.35 14.25 2.35
C GLU A 51 -3.65 15.58 3.01
N ARG A 52 -2.62 16.36 3.36
CA ARG A 52 -2.80 17.70 3.96
C ARG A 52 -3.50 18.69 3.04
N LYS A 53 -3.27 18.61 1.73
CA LYS A 53 -3.93 19.46 0.74
C LYS A 53 -5.37 19.03 0.49
N VAL A 54 -5.61 17.74 0.31
CA VAL A 54 -6.95 17.19 0.10
C VAL A 54 -7.83 17.44 1.33
N SER A 55 -7.31 17.20 2.54
CA SER A 55 -8.04 17.46 3.78
C SER A 55 -8.38 18.95 3.97
N ALA A 56 -7.44 19.83 3.65
CA ALA A 56 -7.70 21.26 3.71
C ALA A 56 -8.78 21.69 2.70
N TRP A 57 -8.76 21.10 1.53
CA TRP A 57 -9.74 21.36 0.47
C TRP A 57 -11.16 20.93 0.87
N MET A 58 -11.28 19.74 1.47
CA MET A 58 -12.57 19.24 1.99
C MET A 58 -13.10 20.05 3.15
N GLN A 59 -12.23 20.63 3.96
CA GLN A 59 -12.58 21.49 5.10
C GLN A 59 -12.70 22.98 4.72
N ILE A 60 -12.63 23.34 3.44
CA ILE A 60 -12.73 24.73 2.95
C ILE A 60 -11.69 25.64 3.64
N ARG A 61 -10.45 25.14 3.83
CA ARG A 61 -9.35 25.90 4.42
C ARG A 61 -8.09 25.81 3.58
N LEU A 62 -7.16 26.75 3.78
CA LEU A 62 -5.84 26.70 3.15
C LEU A 62 -4.98 25.63 3.85
N GLY A 63 -4.48 24.68 3.05
CA GLY A 63 -3.45 23.75 3.50
C GLY A 63 -2.09 24.41 3.66
N PRO A 64 -1.01 23.64 3.89
CA PRO A 64 0.35 24.18 3.96
C PRO A 64 0.65 25.07 2.77
N ASN A 65 1.08 26.31 3.00
CA ASN A 65 1.27 27.31 1.93
C ASN A 65 2.56 28.12 2.06
N ARG A 66 3.28 28.06 3.19
CA ARG A 66 4.41 28.97 3.48
C ARG A 66 5.77 28.42 3.05
N VAL A 67 6.01 27.11 3.12
CA VAL A 67 7.32 26.51 2.85
C VAL A 67 7.40 26.07 1.39
N GLY A 68 8.20 26.79 0.60
CA GLY A 68 8.33 26.57 -0.85
C GLY A 68 7.12 26.99 -1.67
N PRO A 69 7.11 26.72 -2.99
CA PRO A 69 6.00 27.10 -3.86
C PRO A 69 4.69 26.44 -3.39
N LYS A 70 3.72 27.26 -2.97
CA LYS A 70 2.42 26.78 -2.47
C LYS A 70 2.52 25.72 -1.36
N GLY A 71 3.60 25.71 -0.56
CA GLY A 71 3.78 24.77 0.55
C GLY A 71 4.21 23.36 0.15
N MET A 72 4.71 23.15 -1.06
CA MET A 72 5.14 21.81 -1.53
C MET A 72 6.34 21.24 -0.77
N LEU A 73 7.21 22.09 -0.23
CA LEU A 73 8.38 21.65 0.55
C LEU A 73 8.09 21.41 2.03
N GLN A 74 6.82 21.49 2.46
CA GLN A 74 6.47 21.33 3.88
C GLN A 74 6.82 19.93 4.41
N SER A 75 6.58 18.85 3.66
CA SER A 75 6.93 17.51 4.12
C SER A 75 8.44 17.31 4.24
N LEU A 76 9.23 17.96 3.37
CA LEU A 76 10.69 17.94 3.49
C LEU A 76 11.15 18.66 4.78
N ALA A 77 10.56 19.82 5.08
CA ALA A 77 10.86 20.55 6.30
C ALA A 77 10.48 19.74 7.55
N ASP A 78 9.34 19.02 7.51
CA ASP A 78 8.93 18.13 8.59
C ASP A 78 9.90 16.95 8.76
N THR A 79 10.41 16.39 7.69
CA THR A 79 11.42 15.32 7.73
C THR A 79 12.73 15.83 8.36
N VAL A 80 13.23 17.00 7.93
CA VAL A 80 14.44 17.60 8.51
C VAL A 80 14.24 17.88 10.00
N LYS A 81 13.07 18.39 10.40
CA LYS A 81 12.72 18.59 11.81
C LYS A 81 12.81 17.29 12.62
N LEU A 82 12.28 16.18 12.10
CA LEU A 82 12.31 14.88 12.78
C LEU A 82 13.71 14.28 12.83
N LEU A 83 14.56 14.53 11.84
CA LEU A 83 15.98 14.14 11.84
C LEU A 83 16.80 14.85 12.91
N VAL A 84 16.54 16.16 13.13
CA VAL A 84 17.27 16.97 14.12
C VAL A 84 16.71 16.79 15.53
N LYS A 85 15.48 16.30 15.67
CA LYS A 85 14.82 16.08 16.95
C LYS A 85 15.48 14.93 17.71
N GLU A 86 15.72 15.13 19.02
CA GLU A 86 16.27 14.10 19.89
C GLU A 86 15.41 12.82 19.92
N GLY A 87 16.06 11.68 19.76
CA GLY A 87 15.43 10.36 19.87
C GLY A 87 15.43 9.92 21.33
N MET A 88 14.36 10.22 22.04
CA MET A 88 14.22 9.76 23.44
C MET A 88 13.87 8.27 23.49
N THR A 89 14.42 7.60 24.50
CA THR A 89 14.04 6.23 24.90
C THR A 89 13.64 6.28 26.36
N PRO A 90 12.37 5.97 26.71
CA PRO A 90 11.90 5.97 28.09
C PRO A 90 12.66 4.95 28.95
N ASP A 91 12.71 5.19 30.26
CA ASP A 91 13.26 4.24 31.20
C ASP A 91 12.30 3.04 31.39
N GLY A 92 12.86 1.84 31.50
CA GLY A 92 12.06 0.62 31.68
C GLY A 92 11.54 -0.04 30.40
N VAL A 93 11.92 0.45 29.21
CA VAL A 93 11.59 -0.19 27.91
C VAL A 93 12.59 -1.28 27.58
N ASP A 94 12.14 -2.31 26.84
CA ASP A 94 13.05 -3.24 26.18
C ASP A 94 13.72 -2.54 24.99
N LYS A 95 14.97 -2.09 25.19
CA LYS A 95 15.70 -1.27 24.21
C LYS A 95 15.89 -1.94 22.86
N PHE A 96 16.05 -3.28 22.82
CA PHE A 96 16.23 -3.99 21.57
C PHE A 96 14.93 -4.01 20.76
N LEU A 97 13.85 -4.47 21.35
CA LEU A 97 12.55 -4.53 20.69
C LEU A 97 12.02 -3.13 20.34
N PHE A 98 12.19 -2.16 21.23
CA PHE A 98 11.79 -0.77 21.00
C PHE A 98 12.48 -0.13 19.81
N ASN A 99 13.78 -0.39 19.63
CA ASN A 99 14.51 0.13 18.47
C ASN A 99 14.23 -0.66 17.21
N PHE A 100 14.00 -1.98 17.29
CA PHE A 100 13.83 -2.85 16.14
C PHE A 100 12.44 -2.71 15.48
N ALA A 101 11.39 -2.43 16.26
CA ALA A 101 10.02 -2.34 15.77
C ALA A 101 9.83 -1.35 14.60
N PRO A 102 10.31 -0.08 14.64
CA PRO A 102 10.16 0.84 13.50
C PRO A 102 10.96 0.39 12.26
N PHE A 103 12.12 -0.25 12.45
CA PHE A 103 12.87 -0.82 11.33
C PHE A 103 12.12 -1.98 10.68
N LEU A 104 11.49 -2.85 11.48
CA LEU A 104 10.70 -3.96 10.97
C LEU A 104 9.52 -3.45 10.14
N ALA A 105 8.79 -2.44 10.61
CA ALA A 105 7.70 -1.82 9.86
C ALA A 105 8.17 -1.30 8.50
N MET A 106 9.31 -0.62 8.46
CA MET A 106 9.88 -0.09 7.23
C MET A 106 10.36 -1.19 6.28
N ILE A 107 11.02 -2.22 6.80
CA ILE A 107 11.49 -3.38 6.00
C ILE A 107 10.28 -4.07 5.34
N VAL A 108 9.22 -4.32 6.08
CA VAL A 108 8.00 -4.96 5.55
C VAL A 108 7.40 -4.12 4.42
N ALA A 109 7.26 -2.81 4.60
CA ALA A 109 6.75 -1.93 3.56
C ALA A 109 7.65 -1.92 2.30
N MET A 110 8.97 -1.98 2.45
CA MET A 110 9.89 -2.10 1.33
C MET A 110 9.76 -3.45 0.60
N LEU A 111 9.64 -4.55 1.34
CA LEU A 111 9.45 -5.89 0.77
C LEU A 111 8.15 -6.01 -0.01
N LEU A 112 7.07 -5.40 0.47
CA LEU A 112 5.78 -5.37 -0.24
C LEU A 112 5.84 -4.62 -1.57
N MET A 113 6.77 -3.69 -1.74
CA MET A 113 6.95 -2.96 -2.98
C MET A 113 7.59 -3.79 -4.09
N ALA A 114 8.34 -4.85 -3.75
CA ALA A 114 9.16 -5.61 -4.68
C ALA A 114 8.36 -6.28 -5.82
N PRO A 115 7.21 -6.94 -5.58
CA PRO A 115 6.45 -7.59 -6.64
C PRO A 115 5.53 -6.64 -7.42
N ILE A 116 5.42 -5.36 -7.02
CA ILE A 116 4.52 -4.42 -7.69
C ILE A 116 5.10 -4.05 -9.05
N ALA A 117 4.30 -4.26 -10.08
CA ALA A 117 4.65 -3.93 -11.45
C ALA A 117 4.10 -2.54 -11.82
N PHE A 118 4.98 -1.54 -11.88
CA PHE A 118 4.64 -0.15 -12.19
C PHE A 118 4.42 0.09 -13.69
N SER A 119 5.04 -0.74 -14.54
CA SER A 119 4.94 -0.72 -15.99
C SER A 119 5.34 -2.08 -16.55
N THR A 120 5.15 -2.30 -17.84
CA THR A 120 5.57 -3.53 -18.53
C THR A 120 7.05 -3.90 -18.33
N ASN A 121 7.91 -2.89 -18.22
CA ASN A 121 9.38 -3.07 -18.10
C ASN A 121 9.92 -2.55 -16.75
N PHE A 122 9.06 -2.15 -15.83
CA PHE A 122 9.48 -1.59 -14.55
C PHE A 122 8.81 -2.35 -13.40
N GLN A 123 9.42 -3.44 -13.03
CA GLN A 123 9.10 -4.29 -11.88
C GLN A 123 10.41 -4.66 -11.21
N LEU A 124 10.46 -4.61 -9.88
CA LEU A 124 11.68 -4.92 -9.14
C LEU A 124 11.96 -6.43 -9.12
N TRP A 125 10.92 -7.21 -8.93
CA TRP A 125 11.03 -8.66 -8.85
C TRP A 125 9.75 -9.33 -9.38
N ASP A 126 9.87 -10.04 -10.48
CA ASP A 126 8.78 -10.84 -11.04
C ASP A 126 8.73 -12.21 -10.35
N ILE A 127 7.68 -12.46 -9.59
CA ILE A 127 7.50 -13.68 -8.79
C ILE A 127 6.23 -14.38 -9.27
N ASN A 128 6.34 -15.65 -9.65
CA ASN A 128 5.18 -16.46 -10.08
C ASN A 128 4.09 -16.60 -9.01
N ILE A 129 4.44 -16.43 -7.73
CA ILE A 129 3.55 -16.49 -6.57
C ILE A 129 3.40 -15.10 -5.91
N GLY A 130 3.40 -14.03 -6.71
CA GLY A 130 3.45 -12.65 -6.24
C GLY A 130 2.31 -12.30 -5.27
N VAL A 131 1.09 -12.77 -5.53
CA VAL A 131 -0.06 -12.54 -4.66
C VAL A 131 0.13 -13.21 -3.28
N LEU A 132 0.60 -14.45 -3.25
CA LEU A 132 0.89 -15.15 -1.99
C LEU A 132 2.03 -14.48 -1.21
N TYR A 133 3.07 -14.00 -1.92
CA TYR A 133 4.16 -13.25 -1.30
C TYR A 133 3.66 -11.98 -0.63
N ILE A 134 2.79 -11.21 -1.29
CA ILE A 134 2.21 -9.98 -0.73
C ILE A 134 1.44 -10.29 0.55
N SER A 135 0.53 -11.27 0.53
CA SER A 135 -0.26 -11.60 1.72
C SER A 135 0.59 -12.13 2.87
N ALA A 136 1.64 -12.92 2.59
CA ALA A 136 2.54 -13.41 3.62
C ALA A 136 3.39 -12.27 4.25
N VAL A 137 3.86 -11.33 3.45
CA VAL A 137 4.68 -10.21 3.94
C VAL A 137 3.81 -9.17 4.67
N SER A 138 2.55 -8.92 4.21
CA SER A 138 1.64 -8.00 4.91
C SER A 138 1.34 -8.47 6.33
N SER A 139 1.17 -9.76 6.56
CA SER A 139 0.95 -10.32 7.90
C SER A 139 2.09 -10.02 8.89
N ILE A 140 3.32 -9.85 8.41
CA ILE A 140 4.46 -9.49 9.28
C ILE A 140 4.32 -8.05 9.83
N SER A 141 3.59 -7.17 9.14
CA SER A 141 3.38 -5.79 9.58
C SER A 141 2.74 -5.71 10.97
N VAL A 142 1.83 -6.63 11.27
CA VAL A 142 1.15 -6.73 12.57
C VAL A 142 2.15 -6.94 13.70
N ILE A 143 3.18 -7.76 13.47
CA ILE A 143 4.23 -8.05 14.45
C ILE A 143 4.96 -6.76 14.83
N SER A 144 5.23 -5.87 13.88
CA SER A 144 5.92 -4.61 14.14
C SER A 144 5.13 -3.70 15.09
N ILE A 145 3.81 -3.62 14.92
CA ILE A 145 2.91 -2.81 15.75
C ILE A 145 2.78 -3.41 17.16
N LEU A 146 2.58 -4.74 17.25
CA LEU A 146 2.50 -5.43 18.53
C LEU A 146 3.79 -5.31 19.32
N MET A 147 4.94 -5.45 18.64
CA MET A 147 6.25 -5.31 19.24
C MET A 147 6.50 -3.88 19.74
N ALA A 148 6.07 -2.86 18.97
CA ALA A 148 6.18 -1.46 19.37
C ALA A 148 5.40 -1.17 20.66
N GLY A 149 4.14 -1.63 20.72
CA GLY A 149 3.29 -1.43 21.90
C GLY A 149 3.79 -2.20 23.12
N TRP A 150 4.25 -3.44 22.93
CA TRP A 150 4.80 -4.25 24.02
C TRP A 150 6.09 -3.68 24.60
N ALA A 151 7.04 -3.32 23.73
CA ALA A 151 8.33 -2.80 24.12
C ALA A 151 8.27 -1.45 24.83
N SER A 152 7.24 -0.65 24.57
CA SER A 152 7.07 0.70 25.13
C SER A 152 6.80 0.73 26.64
N ASN A 153 6.48 -0.40 27.27
CA ASN A 153 6.13 -0.51 28.70
C ASN A 153 5.09 0.53 29.18
N ASN A 154 4.18 0.93 28.30
CA ASN A 154 3.11 1.88 28.57
C ASN A 154 1.76 1.19 28.35
N LYS A 155 0.84 1.36 29.32
CA LYS A 155 -0.50 0.74 29.27
C LYS A 155 -1.30 1.18 28.04
N TYR A 156 -1.25 2.46 27.68
CA TYR A 156 -1.96 2.99 26.52
C TYR A 156 -1.38 2.50 25.19
N SER A 157 -0.05 2.42 25.12
CA SER A 157 0.66 1.89 23.96
C SER A 157 0.33 0.41 23.72
N LEU A 158 0.33 -0.39 24.79
CA LEU A 158 -0.03 -1.81 24.73
C LEU A 158 -1.49 -2.01 24.28
N LEU A 159 -2.43 -1.25 24.85
CA LEU A 159 -3.84 -1.32 24.48
C LEU A 159 -4.05 -0.90 23.02
N GLY A 160 -3.37 0.15 22.55
CA GLY A 160 -3.41 0.58 21.15
C GLY A 160 -2.91 -0.50 20.19
N ALA A 161 -1.77 -1.11 20.50
CA ALA A 161 -1.19 -2.18 19.72
C ALA A 161 -2.09 -3.43 19.65
N MET A 162 -2.69 -3.84 20.77
CA MET A 162 -3.61 -4.98 20.79
C MET A 162 -4.89 -4.73 20.00
N ARG A 163 -5.45 -3.52 20.06
CA ARG A 163 -6.61 -3.12 19.25
C ARG A 163 -6.28 -3.12 17.77
N SER A 164 -5.15 -2.54 17.39
CA SER A 164 -4.67 -2.52 16.01
C SER A 164 -4.39 -3.91 15.48
N GLY A 165 -3.71 -4.75 16.26
CA GLY A 165 -3.44 -6.13 15.87
C GLY A 165 -4.71 -6.93 15.64
N ALA A 166 -5.71 -6.83 16.52
CA ALA A 166 -7.00 -7.48 16.36
C ALA A 166 -7.75 -7.00 15.10
N GLN A 167 -7.66 -5.70 14.80
CA GLN A 167 -8.23 -5.10 13.59
C GLN A 167 -7.58 -5.67 12.34
N ILE A 168 -6.26 -5.54 12.20
CA ILE A 168 -5.53 -5.90 10.98
C ILE A 168 -5.70 -7.39 10.69
N VAL A 169 -5.50 -8.28 11.70
CA VAL A 169 -5.65 -9.73 11.53
C VAL A 169 -7.07 -10.11 11.09
N SER A 170 -8.09 -9.43 11.62
CA SER A 170 -9.48 -9.72 11.24
C SER A 170 -9.75 -9.32 9.79
N TYR A 171 -9.39 -8.11 9.38
CA TYR A 171 -9.67 -7.59 8.04
C TYR A 171 -8.80 -8.20 6.94
N GLU A 172 -7.62 -8.72 7.28
CA GLU A 172 -6.76 -9.47 6.36
C GLU A 172 -7.47 -10.71 5.78
N LEU A 173 -8.37 -11.35 6.55
CA LEU A 173 -9.15 -12.50 6.07
C LEU A 173 -10.08 -12.11 4.92
N SER A 174 -10.87 -11.05 5.06
CA SER A 174 -11.79 -10.61 4.00
C SER A 174 -11.06 -10.01 2.81
N ALA A 175 -9.96 -9.29 3.03
CA ALA A 175 -9.07 -8.82 1.97
C ALA A 175 -8.52 -10.00 1.16
N GLY A 176 -7.98 -11.03 1.83
CA GLY A 176 -7.45 -12.23 1.22
C GLY A 176 -8.49 -12.99 0.39
N LEU A 177 -9.73 -13.16 0.91
CA LEU A 177 -10.82 -13.80 0.16
C LEU A 177 -11.21 -12.99 -1.09
N SER A 178 -11.19 -11.65 -1.02
CA SER A 178 -11.46 -10.79 -2.16
C SER A 178 -10.37 -10.89 -3.24
N VAL A 179 -9.12 -11.00 -2.83
CA VAL A 179 -7.98 -11.22 -3.72
C VAL A 179 -8.04 -12.61 -4.35
N LEU A 180 -8.38 -13.66 -3.57
CA LEU A 180 -8.56 -15.02 -4.05
C LEU A 180 -9.65 -15.11 -5.12
N ALA A 181 -10.71 -14.31 -5.06
CA ALA A 181 -11.73 -14.27 -6.10
C ALA A 181 -11.12 -13.90 -7.48
N ILE A 182 -10.18 -12.95 -7.52
CA ILE A 182 -9.47 -12.60 -8.75
C ILE A 182 -8.50 -13.71 -9.19
N VAL A 183 -7.80 -14.32 -8.24
CA VAL A 183 -6.89 -15.45 -8.52
C VAL A 183 -7.66 -16.63 -9.13
N VAL A 184 -8.86 -16.94 -8.65
CA VAL A 184 -9.71 -18.01 -9.21
C VAL A 184 -10.13 -17.71 -10.65
N LEU A 185 -10.45 -16.44 -10.96
CA LEU A 185 -10.81 -16.02 -12.33
C LEU A 185 -9.65 -16.07 -13.31
N THR A 186 -8.45 -15.72 -12.84
CA THR A 186 -7.25 -15.65 -13.68
C THR A 186 -6.50 -16.99 -13.77
N GLY A 187 -6.66 -17.85 -12.76
CA GLY A 187 -5.92 -19.11 -12.65
C GLY A 187 -4.42 -18.95 -12.38
N SER A 188 -3.95 -17.74 -12.03
CA SER A 188 -2.52 -17.46 -11.77
C SER A 188 -2.35 -16.65 -10.50
N LEU A 189 -1.23 -16.88 -9.79
CA LEU A 189 -0.77 -16.09 -8.64
C LEU A 189 0.25 -15.01 -9.04
N SER A 190 0.68 -14.98 -10.30
CA SER A 190 1.58 -13.98 -10.85
C SER A 190 0.84 -12.67 -11.08
N ILE A 191 1.40 -11.57 -10.58
CA ILE A 191 0.83 -10.23 -10.77
C ILE A 191 0.84 -9.86 -12.26
N HIS A 192 1.90 -10.22 -12.97
CA HIS A 192 2.04 -9.97 -14.40
C HIS A 192 0.93 -10.65 -15.21
N ASP A 193 0.66 -11.94 -14.94
CA ASP A 193 -0.39 -12.69 -15.63
C ASP A 193 -1.79 -12.15 -15.31
N ILE A 194 -2.02 -11.75 -14.04
CA ILE A 194 -3.29 -11.13 -13.65
C ILE A 194 -3.53 -9.82 -14.41
N ILE A 195 -2.49 -9.00 -14.60
CA ILE A 195 -2.61 -7.78 -15.40
C ILE A 195 -2.81 -8.14 -16.87
N ALA A 196 -2.06 -9.08 -17.42
CA ALA A 196 -2.18 -9.51 -18.81
C ALA A 196 -3.58 -10.06 -19.15
N SER A 197 -4.24 -10.74 -18.20
CA SER A 197 -5.63 -11.22 -18.37
C SER A 197 -6.66 -10.10 -18.57
N GLN A 198 -6.29 -8.86 -18.23
CA GLN A 198 -7.14 -7.67 -18.33
C GLN A 198 -6.98 -6.88 -19.63
N GLN A 199 -6.28 -7.39 -20.64
CA GLN A 199 -6.08 -6.71 -21.92
C GLN A 199 -7.38 -6.30 -22.61
N ASN A 200 -8.44 -7.12 -22.50
CA ASN A 200 -9.72 -6.86 -23.15
C ASN A 200 -10.73 -6.12 -22.24
N GLY A 201 -10.29 -5.57 -21.12
CA GLY A 201 -11.10 -4.84 -20.14
C GLY A 201 -10.75 -5.21 -18.71
N TRP A 202 -10.96 -4.28 -17.81
CA TRP A 202 -10.65 -4.46 -16.40
C TRP A 202 -11.58 -5.45 -15.71
N TRP A 203 -11.09 -6.23 -14.75
CA TRP A 203 -11.89 -7.21 -14.03
C TRP A 203 -13.11 -6.63 -13.33
N ILE A 204 -13.05 -5.40 -12.85
CA ILE A 204 -14.20 -4.73 -12.21
C ILE A 204 -15.42 -4.65 -13.14
N PHE A 205 -15.23 -4.58 -14.45
CA PHE A 205 -16.30 -4.54 -15.43
C PHE A 205 -16.59 -5.91 -16.05
N LYS A 206 -15.55 -6.70 -16.33
CA LYS A 206 -15.68 -8.04 -16.90
C LYS A 206 -16.29 -9.05 -15.92
N GLY A 207 -15.88 -9.00 -14.67
CA GLY A 207 -16.30 -9.96 -13.64
C GLY A 207 -17.68 -9.72 -13.08
N HIS A 208 -18.48 -8.85 -13.72
CA HIS A 208 -19.86 -8.53 -13.34
C HIS A 208 -20.02 -8.20 -11.83
N ILE A 209 -21.21 -8.48 -11.28
CA ILE A 209 -21.57 -8.15 -9.89
C ILE A 209 -20.62 -8.79 -8.84
N PRO A 210 -20.19 -10.07 -8.96
CA PRO A 210 -19.32 -10.66 -7.93
C PRO A 210 -17.97 -9.97 -7.78
N VAL A 211 -17.36 -9.53 -8.87
CA VAL A 211 -16.07 -8.83 -8.79
C VAL A 211 -16.24 -7.40 -8.23
N ILE A 212 -17.38 -6.75 -8.50
CA ILE A 212 -17.70 -5.46 -7.87
C ILE A 212 -17.85 -5.63 -6.36
N ILE A 213 -18.52 -6.69 -5.90
CA ILE A 213 -18.65 -7.02 -4.46
C ILE A 213 -17.26 -7.27 -3.86
N ALA A 214 -16.41 -8.08 -4.52
CA ALA A 214 -15.04 -8.33 -4.08
C ALA A 214 -14.23 -7.02 -3.98
N PHE A 215 -14.36 -6.12 -4.95
CA PHE A 215 -13.69 -4.82 -4.94
C PHE A 215 -14.15 -3.93 -3.78
N VAL A 216 -15.45 -3.86 -3.51
CA VAL A 216 -15.98 -3.09 -2.38
C VAL A 216 -15.48 -3.64 -1.05
N ILE A 217 -15.50 -4.98 -0.86
CA ILE A 217 -14.97 -5.62 0.34
C ILE A 217 -13.47 -5.34 0.47
N PHE A 218 -12.71 -5.46 -0.63
CA PHE A 218 -11.29 -5.15 -0.67
C PHE A 218 -11.00 -3.72 -0.21
N ILE A 219 -11.72 -2.72 -0.74
CA ILE A 219 -11.51 -1.31 -0.35
C ILE A 219 -11.81 -1.09 1.13
N ILE A 220 -12.88 -1.70 1.68
CA ILE A 220 -13.20 -1.59 3.11
C ILE A 220 -12.08 -2.24 3.95
N ALA A 221 -11.66 -3.46 3.58
CA ALA A 221 -10.63 -4.18 4.30
C ALA A 221 -9.27 -3.48 4.27
N VAL A 222 -8.87 -2.94 3.12
CA VAL A 222 -7.63 -2.19 2.94
C VAL A 222 -7.63 -0.86 3.73
N THR A 223 -8.77 -0.16 3.82
CA THR A 223 -8.85 1.03 4.69
C THR A 223 -8.67 0.68 6.16
N ALA A 224 -9.14 -0.49 6.58
CA ALA A 224 -8.93 -0.98 7.93
C ALA A 224 -7.48 -1.45 8.16
N GLU A 225 -6.86 -2.14 7.19
CA GLU A 225 -5.46 -2.58 7.26
C GLU A 225 -4.49 -1.41 7.37
N THR A 226 -4.79 -0.29 6.72
CA THR A 226 -3.96 0.93 6.77
C THR A 226 -4.22 1.81 7.99
N ASN A 227 -5.02 1.36 8.96
CA ASN A 227 -5.39 2.09 10.18
C ASN A 227 -5.92 3.52 9.91
N ARG A 228 -6.57 3.74 8.76
CA ARG A 228 -7.14 5.05 8.40
C ARG A 228 -8.59 5.17 8.88
N ALA A 229 -8.98 6.37 9.30
CA ALA A 229 -10.37 6.61 9.67
C ALA A 229 -11.31 6.23 8.50
N PRO A 230 -12.45 5.53 8.78
CA PRO A 230 -13.13 5.34 10.07
C PRO A 230 -12.56 4.25 10.98
N PHE A 231 -11.52 3.51 10.56
CA PHE A 231 -10.93 2.36 11.25
C PHE A 231 -9.64 2.71 12.01
N ASP A 232 -9.51 3.94 12.51
CA ASP A 232 -8.34 4.46 13.20
C ASP A 232 -8.36 4.10 14.71
N LEU A 233 -8.23 2.81 15.01
CA LEU A 233 -8.15 2.33 16.41
C LEU A 233 -6.72 2.31 16.96
N ALA A 234 -5.74 2.28 16.08
CA ALA A 234 -4.32 2.21 16.44
C ALA A 234 -3.84 3.49 17.13
N GLU A 235 -4.23 4.65 16.58
CA GLU A 235 -3.84 5.96 17.09
C GLU A 235 -4.79 6.46 18.17
N ALA A 236 -6.07 6.32 17.94
CA ALA A 236 -7.15 6.64 18.87
C ALA A 236 -6.88 7.88 19.75
N GLU A 237 -6.46 9.03 19.13
CA GLU A 237 -6.02 10.23 19.85
C GLU A 237 -6.95 10.65 21.01
N SER A 238 -8.27 10.52 20.82
CA SER A 238 -9.26 10.86 21.84
C SER A 238 -9.37 9.86 23.00
N GLU A 239 -8.88 8.62 22.83
CA GLU A 239 -9.00 7.54 23.82
C GLU A 239 -7.65 7.10 24.39
N LEU A 240 -6.61 7.03 23.55
CA LEU A 240 -5.31 6.40 23.85
C LEU A 240 -4.11 7.35 23.65
N THR A 241 -4.34 8.66 23.60
CA THR A 241 -3.35 9.72 23.34
C THR A 241 -2.72 9.64 21.94
N ALA A 242 -1.91 8.65 21.64
CA ALA A 242 -1.31 8.38 20.34
C ALA A 242 -1.13 6.87 20.06
N GLY A 243 -1.83 6.03 20.83
CA GLY A 243 -1.82 4.58 20.63
C GLY A 243 -0.45 3.94 20.74
N PHE A 244 -0.10 3.03 19.80
CA PHE A 244 1.13 2.23 19.88
C PHE A 244 2.42 3.04 19.79
N HIS A 245 2.41 4.22 19.18
CA HIS A 245 3.59 5.06 18.98
C HIS A 245 3.72 6.21 19.98
N THR A 246 2.95 6.19 21.09
CA THR A 246 2.96 7.24 22.13
C THR A 246 4.35 7.57 22.67
N GLU A 247 5.20 6.56 22.89
CA GLU A 247 6.55 6.73 23.43
C GLU A 247 7.62 7.00 22.36
N TYR A 248 7.26 6.90 21.07
CA TYR A 248 8.20 7.09 19.99
C TYR A 248 8.37 8.57 19.65
N SER A 249 9.62 9.02 19.50
CA SER A 249 9.96 10.40 19.13
C SER A 249 11.04 10.46 18.06
N GLY A 250 11.20 11.64 17.43
CA GLY A 250 12.24 11.90 16.44
C GLY A 250 12.17 10.95 15.24
N MET A 251 13.32 10.39 14.85
CA MET A 251 13.43 9.54 13.66
C MET A 251 12.68 8.20 13.80
N LYS A 252 12.55 7.64 15.00
CA LYS A 252 11.82 6.39 15.23
C LYS A 252 10.31 6.55 14.91
N PHE A 253 9.73 7.67 15.32
CA PHE A 253 8.36 8.03 14.94
C PHE A 253 8.24 8.24 13.43
N ALA A 254 9.22 8.94 12.82
CA ALA A 254 9.22 9.18 11.38
C ALA A 254 9.21 7.88 10.55
N LEU A 255 9.92 6.83 10.99
CA LEU A 255 9.95 5.54 10.31
C LEU A 255 8.58 4.85 10.31
N PHE A 256 7.85 4.84 11.43
CA PHE A 256 6.48 4.31 11.45
C PHE A 256 5.56 5.10 10.54
N PHE A 257 5.59 6.42 10.65
CA PHE A 257 4.77 7.31 9.85
C PHE A 257 5.03 7.15 8.34
N LEU A 258 6.30 7.05 7.94
CA LEU A 258 6.68 6.81 6.56
C LEU A 258 6.20 5.44 6.08
N ALA A 259 6.41 4.38 6.87
CA ALA A 259 5.95 3.03 6.55
C ALA A 259 4.43 2.97 6.36
N GLU A 260 3.67 3.64 7.22
CA GLU A 260 2.21 3.71 7.13
C GLU A 260 1.74 4.37 5.82
N TYR A 261 2.30 5.54 5.47
CA TYR A 261 1.92 6.22 4.22
C TYR A 261 2.27 5.42 2.98
N VAL A 262 3.43 4.78 2.97
CA VAL A 262 3.82 3.93 1.83
C VAL A 262 2.97 2.67 1.79
N ASN A 263 2.56 2.12 2.92
CA ASN A 263 1.63 1.00 2.95
C ASN A 263 0.28 1.37 2.30
N VAL A 264 -0.26 2.57 2.54
CA VAL A 264 -1.45 3.07 1.81
C VAL A 264 -1.23 3.04 0.29
N PHE A 265 -0.06 3.47 -0.18
CA PHE A 265 0.26 3.41 -1.61
C PHE A 265 0.29 1.96 -2.12
N ILE A 266 0.96 1.07 -1.40
CA ILE A 266 1.14 -0.33 -1.77
C ILE A 266 -0.20 -1.04 -1.91
N VAL A 267 -1.08 -0.94 -0.91
CA VAL A 267 -2.38 -1.62 -0.95
C VAL A 267 -3.31 -1.04 -2.03
N CYS A 268 -3.24 0.28 -2.29
CA CYS A 268 -3.93 0.89 -3.43
C CYS A 268 -3.35 0.43 -4.77
N ALA A 269 -2.02 0.26 -4.88
CA ALA A 269 -1.36 -0.27 -6.06
C ALA A 269 -1.78 -1.73 -6.32
N ILE A 270 -1.89 -2.55 -5.27
CA ILE A 270 -2.42 -3.92 -5.36
C ILE A 270 -3.87 -3.89 -5.86
N GLY A 271 -4.72 -3.04 -5.29
CA GLY A 271 -6.10 -2.88 -5.77
C GLY A 271 -6.19 -2.45 -7.23
N ALA A 272 -5.32 -1.52 -7.65
CA ALA A 272 -5.23 -1.09 -9.03
C ALA A 272 -4.78 -2.21 -9.98
N THR A 273 -3.82 -3.06 -9.56
CA THR A 273 -3.33 -4.19 -10.36
C THR A 273 -4.36 -5.30 -10.48
N LEU A 274 -5.03 -5.66 -9.40
CA LEU A 274 -5.96 -6.80 -9.37
C LEU A 274 -7.30 -6.48 -10.03
N PHE A 275 -7.87 -5.30 -9.78
CA PHE A 275 -9.24 -4.98 -10.21
C PHE A 275 -9.31 -4.02 -11.40
N LEU A 276 -8.33 -3.11 -11.53
CA LEU A 276 -8.33 -2.04 -12.53
C LEU A 276 -7.28 -2.22 -13.64
N GLY A 277 -6.64 -3.39 -13.70
CA GLY A 277 -5.72 -3.73 -14.78
C GLY A 277 -4.33 -3.09 -14.70
N GLY A 278 -3.89 -2.61 -13.54
CA GLY A 278 -2.53 -2.10 -13.35
C GLY A 278 -2.14 -1.04 -14.40
N TRP A 279 -1.11 -1.31 -15.18
CA TRP A 279 -0.63 -0.43 -16.25
C TRP A 279 -1.46 -0.49 -17.54
N MET A 280 -2.42 -1.45 -17.67
CA MET A 280 -3.23 -1.56 -18.87
C MET A 280 -4.13 -0.34 -19.06
N PRO A 281 -4.22 0.22 -20.29
CA PRO A 281 -5.16 1.28 -20.59
C PRO A 281 -6.60 0.80 -20.44
N PHE A 282 -7.53 1.74 -20.41
CA PHE A 282 -8.95 1.42 -20.42
C PHE A 282 -9.41 1.17 -21.85
N HIS A 283 -9.76 -0.08 -22.16
CA HIS A 283 -10.31 -0.44 -23.46
C HIS A 283 -11.82 -0.69 -23.35
N ILE A 284 -12.58 -0.23 -24.36
CA ILE A 284 -14.02 -0.46 -24.46
C ILE A 284 -14.28 -1.40 -25.64
N GLY A 285 -14.37 -2.71 -25.36
CA GLY A 285 -14.69 -3.72 -26.36
C GLY A 285 -13.87 -3.60 -27.65
N SER A 286 -14.53 -3.64 -28.80
CA SER A 286 -13.90 -3.57 -30.14
C SER A 286 -13.80 -2.15 -30.73
N TRP A 287 -13.97 -1.09 -29.95
CA TRP A 287 -13.91 0.29 -30.46
C TRP A 287 -12.47 0.74 -30.73
N ALA A 288 -11.95 0.34 -31.90
CA ALA A 288 -10.54 0.52 -32.28
C ALA A 288 -10.06 1.98 -32.21
N GLY A 289 -10.87 2.96 -32.56
CA GLY A 289 -10.48 4.38 -32.52
C GLY A 289 -10.25 4.89 -31.12
N PHE A 290 -11.10 4.53 -30.16
CA PHE A 290 -10.93 4.90 -28.76
C PHE A 290 -9.73 4.18 -28.14
N ASN A 291 -9.64 2.87 -28.35
CA ASN A 291 -8.57 2.05 -27.80
C ASN A 291 -7.18 2.53 -28.26
N HIS A 292 -7.05 2.89 -29.54
CA HIS A 292 -5.78 3.42 -30.08
C HIS A 292 -5.38 4.76 -29.42
N VAL A 293 -6.33 5.64 -29.09
CA VAL A 293 -6.03 6.89 -28.38
C VAL A 293 -5.56 6.61 -26.95
N MET A 294 -6.17 5.63 -26.27
CA MET A 294 -5.78 5.24 -24.91
C MET A 294 -4.40 4.58 -24.85
N ASP A 295 -4.02 3.84 -25.89
CA ASP A 295 -2.70 3.21 -26.02
C ASP A 295 -1.54 4.23 -26.20
N TYR A 296 -1.87 5.46 -26.59
CA TYR A 296 -0.87 6.54 -26.70
C TYR A 296 -0.31 6.97 -25.33
N ILE A 297 -1.07 6.73 -24.26
CA ILE A 297 -0.69 7.11 -22.90
C ILE A 297 0.21 6.02 -22.33
N PRO A 298 1.43 6.34 -21.85
CA PRO A 298 2.33 5.37 -21.25
C PRO A 298 1.68 4.60 -20.09
N GLY A 299 1.91 3.28 -20.02
CA GLY A 299 1.32 2.41 -18.99
C GLY A 299 1.61 2.84 -17.56
N SER A 300 2.79 3.42 -17.29
CA SER A 300 3.12 3.97 -15.98
C SER A 300 2.16 5.10 -15.54
N ILE A 301 1.70 5.95 -16.46
CA ILE A 301 0.73 7.01 -16.16
C ILE A 301 -0.62 6.40 -15.77
N TRP A 302 -1.04 5.34 -16.47
CA TRP A 302 -2.26 4.59 -16.11
C TRP A 302 -2.16 3.97 -14.73
N PHE A 303 -1.05 3.33 -14.42
CA PHE A 303 -0.82 2.73 -13.11
C PHE A 303 -0.89 3.76 -11.99
N PHE A 304 -0.08 4.82 -12.06
CA PHE A 304 -0.08 5.86 -11.03
C PHE A 304 -1.42 6.59 -10.96
N GLY A 305 -2.08 6.86 -12.09
CA GLY A 305 -3.39 7.49 -12.12
C GLY A 305 -4.45 6.71 -11.36
N LYS A 306 -4.55 5.39 -11.58
CA LYS A 306 -5.46 4.49 -10.88
C LYS A 306 -5.12 4.38 -9.39
N THR A 307 -3.85 4.23 -9.07
CA THR A 307 -3.38 4.13 -7.68
C THR A 307 -3.69 5.42 -6.93
N PHE A 308 -3.39 6.59 -7.47
CA PHE A 308 -3.72 7.87 -6.83
C PHE A 308 -5.23 8.12 -6.73
N PHE A 309 -6.02 7.63 -7.68
CA PHE A 309 -7.47 7.66 -7.57
C PHE A 309 -7.98 6.85 -6.37
N LEU A 310 -7.46 5.63 -6.16
CA LEU A 310 -7.81 4.82 -4.98
C LEU A 310 -7.33 5.46 -3.68
N ILE A 311 -6.14 6.04 -3.65
CA ILE A 311 -5.63 6.79 -2.50
C ILE A 311 -6.55 7.98 -2.18
N PHE A 312 -6.97 8.73 -3.20
CA PHE A 312 -7.93 9.83 -3.02
C PHE A 312 -9.26 9.33 -2.43
N LEU A 313 -9.74 8.17 -2.86
CA LEU A 313 -10.96 7.56 -2.34
C LEU A 313 -10.82 7.19 -0.86
N ILE A 314 -9.69 6.62 -0.43
CA ILE A 314 -9.40 6.34 0.99
C ILE A 314 -9.33 7.66 1.80
N MET A 315 -8.67 8.69 1.25
CA MET A 315 -8.62 10.00 1.89
C MET A 315 -10.02 10.62 2.02
N TRP A 316 -10.87 10.43 1.03
CA TRP A 316 -12.25 10.90 1.07
C TRP A 316 -13.05 10.19 2.16
N PHE A 317 -12.91 8.88 2.31
CA PHE A 317 -13.55 8.12 3.38
C PHE A 317 -13.15 8.65 4.76
N ARG A 318 -11.88 8.97 4.96
CA ARG A 318 -11.36 9.52 6.21
C ARG A 318 -12.11 10.77 6.66
N TRP A 319 -12.53 11.63 5.75
CA TRP A 319 -13.17 12.90 6.05
C TRP A 319 -14.72 12.85 5.99
N THR A 320 -15.28 11.75 5.55
CA THR A 320 -16.74 11.60 5.38
C THR A 320 -17.36 10.76 6.49
N PHE A 321 -16.69 9.67 6.89
CA PHE A 321 -17.23 8.72 7.84
C PHE A 321 -16.80 9.04 9.28
N PRO A 322 -17.72 8.91 10.26
CA PRO A 322 -17.38 8.98 11.67
C PRO A 322 -16.56 7.74 12.06
N ARG A 323 -15.76 7.87 13.10
CA ARG A 323 -14.96 6.79 13.65
C ARG A 323 -15.83 5.70 14.25
N LEU A 324 -15.45 4.43 14.00
CA LEU A 324 -16.11 3.26 14.55
C LEU A 324 -15.46 2.84 15.88
N ARG A 325 -16.28 2.26 16.78
CA ARG A 325 -15.79 1.61 18.00
C ARG A 325 -15.28 0.20 17.66
N ILE A 326 -14.38 -0.35 18.49
CA ILE A 326 -13.81 -1.68 18.29
C ILE A 326 -14.87 -2.77 18.14
N ASP A 327 -15.96 -2.72 18.95
CA ASP A 327 -17.03 -3.70 18.89
C ASP A 327 -17.79 -3.66 17.56
N GLN A 328 -18.04 -2.46 17.05
CA GLN A 328 -18.71 -2.24 15.77
C GLN A 328 -17.84 -2.72 14.62
N LEU A 329 -16.55 -2.43 14.70
CA LEU A 329 -15.56 -2.80 13.70
C LEU A 329 -15.40 -4.31 13.60
N LEU A 330 -15.21 -5.01 14.71
CA LEU A 330 -15.14 -6.48 14.73
C LEU A 330 -16.45 -7.13 14.31
N ASN A 331 -17.61 -6.57 14.73
CA ASN A 331 -18.92 -7.05 14.27
C ASN A 331 -19.12 -6.88 12.77
N LEU A 332 -18.64 -5.76 12.18
CA LEU A 332 -18.71 -5.54 10.73
C LEU A 332 -17.90 -6.60 9.98
N GLU A 333 -16.71 -6.93 10.44
CA GLU A 333 -15.88 -7.94 9.80
C GLU A 333 -16.49 -9.35 9.96
N TRP A 334 -16.66 -9.81 11.18
CA TRP A 334 -17.03 -11.20 11.45
C TRP A 334 -18.47 -11.55 11.08
N LYS A 335 -19.44 -10.62 11.21
CA LYS A 335 -20.86 -10.88 10.92
C LYS A 335 -21.27 -10.57 9.49
N TYR A 336 -20.57 -9.65 8.82
CA TYR A 336 -20.99 -9.20 7.48
C TYR A 336 -19.94 -9.43 6.43
N LEU A 337 -18.73 -8.86 6.56
CA LEU A 337 -17.74 -8.90 5.47
C LEU A 337 -17.22 -10.31 5.21
N LEU A 338 -16.84 -11.03 6.24
CA LEU A 338 -16.30 -12.39 6.10
C LEU A 338 -17.33 -13.36 5.51
N PRO A 339 -18.59 -13.46 5.98
CA PRO A 339 -19.59 -14.32 5.35
C PRO A 339 -19.91 -13.93 3.91
N ILE A 340 -20.00 -12.61 3.62
CA ILE A 340 -20.26 -12.12 2.26
C ILE A 340 -19.09 -12.46 1.35
N SER A 341 -17.85 -12.28 1.79
CA SER A 341 -16.64 -12.60 1.00
C SER A 341 -16.51 -14.10 0.72
N MET A 342 -16.82 -14.96 1.70
CA MET A 342 -16.87 -16.42 1.51
C MET A 342 -17.93 -16.83 0.49
N PHE A 343 -19.16 -16.31 0.64
CA PHE A 343 -20.23 -16.58 -0.30
C PHE A 343 -19.88 -16.09 -1.71
N ASN A 344 -19.32 -14.89 -1.81
CA ASN A 344 -18.87 -14.31 -3.09
C ASN A 344 -17.78 -15.15 -3.76
N LEU A 345 -16.81 -15.65 -2.99
CA LEU A 345 -15.76 -16.54 -3.51
C LEU A 345 -16.35 -17.85 -4.06
N LEU A 346 -17.30 -18.48 -3.34
CA LEU A 346 -18.00 -19.67 -3.81
C LEU A 346 -18.78 -19.40 -5.10
N LEU A 347 -19.44 -18.24 -5.19
CA LEU A 347 -20.18 -17.84 -6.37
C LEU A 347 -19.24 -17.64 -7.57
N VAL A 348 -18.12 -16.93 -7.39
CA VAL A 348 -17.09 -16.74 -8.42
C VAL A 348 -16.53 -18.07 -8.90
N THR A 349 -16.23 -18.99 -7.95
CA THR A 349 -15.72 -20.33 -8.27
C THR A 349 -16.74 -21.14 -9.07
N ALA A 350 -18.01 -21.10 -8.69
CA ALA A 350 -19.07 -21.78 -9.44
C ALA A 350 -19.22 -21.21 -10.86
N MET A 351 -19.17 -19.90 -11.02
CA MET A 351 -19.22 -19.24 -12.35
C MET A 351 -18.02 -19.63 -13.22
N ALA A 352 -16.82 -19.69 -12.65
CA ALA A 352 -15.61 -20.13 -13.35
C ALA A 352 -15.71 -21.59 -13.82
N ILE A 353 -16.26 -22.51 -12.99
CA ILE A 353 -16.44 -23.93 -13.33
C ILE A 353 -17.52 -24.10 -14.42
N LEU A 354 -18.59 -23.31 -14.38
CA LEU A 354 -19.66 -23.33 -15.38
C LEU A 354 -19.25 -22.76 -16.73
N GLY A 355 -18.02 -22.24 -16.83
CA GLY A 355 -17.51 -21.67 -18.08
C GLY A 355 -18.22 -20.38 -18.51
N TRP A 356 -18.77 -19.64 -17.56
CA TRP A 356 -19.26 -18.30 -17.89
C TRP A 356 -18.04 -17.44 -18.27
N HIS A 357 -17.95 -17.19 -19.57
CA HIS A 357 -16.85 -16.42 -20.14
C HIS A 357 -16.99 -14.94 -19.71
N PHE A 358 -15.96 -14.46 -19.07
CA PHE A 358 -15.78 -13.08 -18.66
C PHE A 358 -15.00 -12.30 -19.70
#